data_da44bcb04615054e1c1023ba5353c7ed
#
_entry.id   da44bcb04615054e1c1023ba5353c7ed
#
_cell.length_a   1.000
_cell.length_b   1.000
_cell.length_c   1.000
_cell.angle_alpha   90.00
_cell.angle_beta   90.00
_cell.angle_gamma   90.00
#
_symmetry.space_group_name_H-M   'P 1'
#
loop_
_entity.id
_entity.type
_entity.pdbx_description
1 polymer ?
#
loop_
_entity_poly.entity_id
_entity_poly.type
_entity_poly.pdbx_seq_one_letter_code
_entity_poly.pdbx_strand_id
1 'polypeptide(L)'
;MRGSVLRLGFVAAGVVLGSAVVTSTAAAQAASAVLKSSVHDYRVVPVVDGFVNPWGLAFVPGGDLLVTERPGRLRLVRGGKLLPTPVSGVPAVVAAGQGGLLDVVVHPNFAQNRYVYLTYSKQVSGGSTTALHRAKLVNDALVEGQDIFVADTRGRPGHFGSRLAFDGKGHLFMTVGDRQAPPEGDLPAHPAQDLSTHQGKVLRLMEDGTVPKDNPFVGRSGAKPEIWSYGHRNPQGLVVHPTTGAVWATEHGPQGGDELNLVEAGKNYGWPVVGFGVNYGPGKAIHASTMAPGMENAKHVWVPSIATSGLMVYTGDKFPAWKGSVFAGGLAGQRVARLTLDGARADLADNLARNLGRVRDVRQGPDGFVYVVLDDQQGKPTGIVRLEPVARR
;
A
#
# COMPACT_ATOMS: atom_id res chain seq x y z
N MET A 1 83.45 -16.15 15.39
CA MET A 1 82.79 -15.65 16.60
C MET A 1 81.27 -15.75 16.40
N ARG A 2 80.61 -16.55 17.16
CA ARG A 2 79.21 -16.89 17.00
C ARG A 2 78.37 -15.97 17.87
N GLY A 3 77.42 -15.20 17.30
CA GLY A 3 76.47 -14.40 18.00
C GLY A 3 75.08 -15.02 17.90
N SER A 4 74.55 -15.53 19.04
CA SER A 4 73.22 -16.06 19.21
C SER A 4 72.20 -14.92 19.34
N VAL A 5 71.17 -14.96 18.51
CA VAL A 5 70.00 -14.05 18.62
C VAL A 5 68.87 -14.79 19.26
N LEU A 6 68.44 -14.29 20.43
CA LEU A 6 67.32 -14.77 21.23
C LEU A 6 66.03 -14.20 20.62
N ARG A 7 65.10 -15.08 20.22
CA ARG A 7 63.76 -14.66 19.78
C ARG A 7 62.83 -14.72 20.99
N LEU A 8 62.31 -13.57 21.42
CA LEU A 8 61.14 -13.46 22.28
C LEU A 8 59.86 -13.60 21.47
N GLY A 9 59.06 -14.63 21.81
CA GLY A 9 57.72 -14.76 21.27
C GLY A 9 56.74 -13.95 22.12
N PHE A 10 56.01 -13.03 21.51
CA PHE A 10 54.85 -12.41 22.10
C PHE A 10 53.61 -13.22 21.77
N VAL A 11 52.94 -13.76 22.81
CA VAL A 11 51.61 -14.34 22.71
C VAL A 11 50.63 -13.19 22.91
N ALA A 12 49.94 -12.79 21.84
CA ALA A 12 48.83 -11.85 21.92
C ALA A 12 47.55 -12.62 22.23
N ALA A 13 47.04 -12.47 23.43
CA ALA A 13 45.70 -12.94 23.79
C ALA A 13 44.66 -11.97 23.20
N GLY A 14 43.96 -12.41 22.17
CA GLY A 14 42.85 -11.68 21.59
C GLY A 14 41.60 -11.75 22.49
N VAL A 15 41.22 -10.65 23.09
CA VAL A 15 39.92 -10.50 23.77
C VAL A 15 38.86 -10.26 22.66
N VAL A 16 38.07 -11.28 22.37
CA VAL A 16 36.87 -11.13 21.57
C VAL A 16 35.78 -10.58 22.50
N LEU A 17 35.59 -9.28 22.49
CA LEU A 17 34.42 -8.63 23.11
C LEU A 17 33.24 -8.80 22.14
N GLY A 18 32.32 -9.67 22.52
CA GLY A 18 31.06 -9.90 21.85
C GLY A 18 30.16 -8.65 21.84
N SER A 19 30.01 -8.02 20.66
CA SER A 19 29.00 -6.97 20.42
C SER A 19 27.69 -7.61 19.99
N ALA A 20 27.03 -8.29 20.92
CA ALA A 20 25.67 -8.79 20.69
C ALA A 20 24.91 -8.57 22.00
N VAL A 21 23.97 -7.67 22.00
CA VAL A 21 22.84 -7.46 22.94
C VAL A 21 22.62 -5.96 23.24
N VAL A 22 22.31 -5.17 22.23
CA VAL A 22 21.72 -3.84 22.49
C VAL A 22 20.44 -3.60 21.67
N THR A 23 20.18 -4.40 20.62
CA THR A 23 19.00 -4.19 19.76
C THR A 23 17.71 -4.83 20.31
N SER A 24 17.80 -5.82 21.20
CA SER A 24 16.61 -6.49 21.75
C SER A 24 15.89 -5.73 22.87
N THR A 25 16.60 -4.86 23.59
CA THR A 25 16.00 -4.14 24.73
C THR A 25 15.16 -2.96 24.31
N ALA A 26 15.54 -2.22 23.27
CA ALA A 26 14.76 -1.06 22.78
C ALA A 26 13.44 -1.49 22.13
N ALA A 27 13.44 -2.56 21.33
CA ALA A 27 12.23 -3.10 20.70
C ALA A 27 11.28 -3.71 21.75
N ALA A 28 11.80 -4.44 22.75
CA ALA A 28 11.01 -4.98 23.86
C ALA A 28 10.42 -3.89 24.76
N GLN A 29 11.13 -2.78 24.95
CA GLN A 29 10.68 -1.66 25.77
C GLN A 29 9.63 -0.82 25.03
N ALA A 30 9.74 -0.68 23.70
CA ALA A 30 8.71 -0.05 22.85
C ALA A 30 7.42 -0.88 22.82
N ALA A 31 7.52 -2.22 22.83
CA ALA A 31 6.35 -3.12 22.87
C ALA A 31 5.56 -3.04 24.19
N SER A 32 6.16 -2.53 25.29
CA SER A 32 5.50 -2.40 26.60
C SER A 32 4.82 -1.05 26.83
N ALA A 33 5.16 -0.02 26.06
CA ALA A 33 4.63 1.33 26.25
C ALA A 33 3.15 1.40 25.87
N VAL A 34 2.33 1.94 26.78
CA VAL A 34 0.93 2.26 26.50
C VAL A 34 0.88 3.57 25.72
N LEU A 35 0.33 3.52 24.54
CA LEU A 35 0.08 4.67 23.66
C LEU A 35 -1.39 5.07 23.76
N LYS A 36 -1.69 6.35 23.50
CA LYS A 36 -3.02 6.90 23.62
C LYS A 36 -3.57 7.31 22.27
N SER A 37 -4.84 7.02 22.04
CA SER A 37 -5.67 7.69 21.04
C SER A 37 -6.74 8.52 21.75
N SER A 38 -7.54 9.25 20.98
CA SER A 38 -8.67 10.04 21.51
C SER A 38 -9.68 9.17 22.29
N VAL A 39 -9.84 7.89 21.90
CA VAL A 39 -10.93 7.01 22.41
C VAL A 39 -10.45 5.66 22.97
N HIS A 40 -9.22 5.21 22.66
CA HIS A 40 -8.64 3.95 23.17
C HIS A 40 -7.19 4.15 23.56
N ASP A 41 -6.76 3.45 24.61
CA ASP A 41 -5.36 3.19 24.89
C ASP A 41 -4.94 1.89 24.22
N TYR A 42 -3.72 1.83 23.71
CA TYR A 42 -3.22 0.67 22.96
C TYR A 42 -1.71 0.49 23.14
N ARG A 43 -1.22 -0.69 22.76
CA ARG A 43 0.21 -0.96 22.61
C ARG A 43 0.50 -1.43 21.19
N VAL A 44 1.76 -1.29 20.79
CA VAL A 44 2.28 -1.84 19.54
C VAL A 44 3.00 -3.13 19.86
N VAL A 45 2.58 -4.22 19.25
CA VAL A 45 3.12 -5.56 19.49
C VAL A 45 3.77 -6.09 18.21
N PRO A 46 5.07 -6.47 18.24
CA PRO A 46 5.70 -7.14 17.12
C PRO A 46 5.00 -8.46 16.78
N VAL A 47 4.83 -8.75 15.49
CA VAL A 47 4.23 -10.00 15.00
C VAL A 47 5.27 -10.88 14.34
N VAL A 48 5.98 -10.35 13.35
CA VAL A 48 7.01 -11.07 12.59
C VAL A 48 7.91 -10.08 11.86
N ASP A 49 9.20 -10.40 11.78
CA ASP A 49 10.23 -9.60 11.13
C ASP A 49 10.86 -10.31 9.93
N GLY A 50 11.73 -9.61 9.19
CA GLY A 50 12.58 -10.17 8.16
C GLY A 50 12.11 -9.92 6.73
N PHE A 51 11.20 -8.98 6.50
CA PHE A 51 10.76 -8.59 5.15
C PHE A 51 11.64 -7.50 4.54
N VAL A 52 11.91 -7.62 3.25
CA VAL A 52 12.69 -6.62 2.49
C VAL A 52 11.77 -5.89 1.51
N ASN A 53 11.58 -4.59 1.72
CA ASN A 53 10.64 -3.76 0.97
C ASN A 53 9.24 -4.41 0.84
N PRO A 54 8.58 -4.77 1.95
CA PRO A 54 7.22 -5.30 1.89
C PRO A 54 6.26 -4.25 1.33
N TRP A 55 5.21 -4.70 0.62
CA TRP A 55 4.27 -3.77 0.00
C TRP A 55 2.80 -4.03 0.35
N GLY A 56 2.32 -5.24 0.27
CA GLY A 56 0.94 -5.63 0.58
C GLY A 56 0.88 -6.81 1.54
N LEU A 57 -0.17 -6.85 2.35
CA LEU A 57 -0.47 -7.91 3.31
C LEU A 57 -1.87 -8.46 3.05
N ALA A 58 -2.01 -9.78 2.97
CA ALA A 58 -3.30 -10.47 2.96
C ALA A 58 -3.35 -11.59 3.99
N PHE A 59 -4.50 -11.72 4.68
CA PHE A 59 -4.78 -12.85 5.56
C PHE A 59 -5.40 -13.98 4.75
N VAL A 60 -4.82 -15.17 4.86
CA VAL A 60 -5.36 -16.39 4.28
C VAL A 60 -6.30 -17.04 5.30
N PRO A 61 -7.48 -17.53 4.91
CA PRO A 61 -8.31 -18.34 5.80
C PRO A 61 -7.52 -19.49 6.41
N GLY A 62 -7.54 -19.59 7.75
CA GLY A 62 -6.70 -20.52 8.50
C GLY A 62 -5.56 -19.85 9.28
N GLY A 63 -5.32 -18.53 9.07
CA GLY A 63 -4.43 -17.71 9.89
C GLY A 63 -3.04 -17.45 9.31
N ASP A 64 -2.71 -18.00 8.15
CA ASP A 64 -1.48 -17.67 7.42
C ASP A 64 -1.54 -16.24 6.85
N LEU A 65 -0.37 -15.60 6.67
CA LEU A 65 -0.25 -14.30 6.02
C LEU A 65 0.53 -14.42 4.72
N LEU A 66 0.05 -13.78 3.68
CA LEU A 66 0.80 -13.51 2.46
C LEU A 66 1.32 -12.07 2.50
N VAL A 67 2.60 -11.89 2.23
CA VAL A 67 3.25 -10.57 2.18
C VAL A 67 4.05 -10.46 0.89
N THR A 68 3.73 -9.46 0.08
CA THR A 68 4.53 -9.16 -1.10
C THR A 68 5.78 -8.38 -0.72
N GLU A 69 6.89 -8.70 -1.36
CA GLU A 69 8.12 -7.93 -1.32
C GLU A 69 8.42 -7.39 -2.73
N ARG A 70 8.66 -6.09 -2.86
CA ARG A 70 8.86 -5.43 -4.17
C ARG A 70 9.90 -6.08 -5.08
N PRO A 71 10.99 -6.68 -4.57
CA PRO A 71 11.92 -7.40 -5.43
C PRO A 71 11.34 -8.62 -6.19
N GLY A 72 10.07 -8.99 -5.95
CA GLY A 72 9.37 -10.07 -6.68
C GLY A 72 9.17 -11.34 -5.86
N ARG A 73 9.19 -11.26 -4.54
CA ARG A 73 8.93 -12.42 -3.67
C ARG A 73 7.56 -12.29 -3.01
N LEU A 74 6.80 -13.36 -3.03
CA LEU A 74 5.61 -13.52 -2.19
C LEU A 74 6.01 -14.35 -0.97
N ARG A 75 5.94 -13.75 0.21
CA ARG A 75 6.35 -14.38 1.46
C ARG A 75 5.14 -14.96 2.18
N LEU A 76 5.35 -16.07 2.85
CA LEU A 76 4.35 -16.77 3.64
C LEU A 76 4.76 -16.76 5.11
N VAL A 77 3.83 -16.33 5.98
CA VAL A 77 3.97 -16.43 7.43
C VAL A 77 2.97 -17.47 7.91
N ARG A 78 3.45 -18.48 8.60
CA ARG A 78 2.64 -19.58 9.16
C ARG A 78 2.95 -19.76 10.65
N GLY A 79 1.91 -19.79 11.47
CA GLY A 79 2.07 -19.91 12.91
C GLY A 79 2.92 -18.79 13.54
N GLY A 80 2.84 -17.56 13.00
CA GLY A 80 3.63 -16.40 13.44
C GLY A 80 5.09 -16.40 12.99
N LYS A 81 5.51 -17.35 12.13
CA LYS A 81 6.89 -17.45 11.63
C LYS A 81 6.97 -17.22 10.13
N LEU A 82 7.90 -16.37 9.72
CA LEU A 82 8.22 -16.18 8.31
C LEU A 82 8.90 -17.44 7.77
N LEU A 83 8.29 -18.08 6.76
CA LEU A 83 8.89 -19.24 6.14
C LEU A 83 10.13 -18.83 5.33
N PRO A 84 11.21 -19.63 5.36
CA PRO A 84 12.47 -19.29 4.66
C PRO A 84 12.28 -19.27 3.13
N THR A 85 11.48 -20.19 2.59
CA THR A 85 11.21 -20.31 1.15
C THR A 85 10.02 -19.44 0.76
N PRO A 86 10.16 -18.52 -0.21
CA PRO A 86 9.04 -17.79 -0.77
C PRO A 86 8.05 -18.71 -1.50
N VAL A 87 6.80 -18.27 -1.60
CA VAL A 87 5.77 -18.90 -2.45
C VAL A 87 6.25 -18.87 -3.90
N SER A 88 6.26 -20.04 -4.57
CA SER A 88 6.67 -20.15 -5.96
C SER A 88 5.54 -19.78 -6.94
N GLY A 89 5.84 -19.65 -8.24
CA GLY A 89 4.86 -19.35 -9.28
C GLY A 89 4.46 -17.87 -9.38
N VAL A 90 5.18 -16.96 -8.70
CA VAL A 90 5.00 -15.51 -8.83
C VAL A 90 5.44 -15.04 -10.22
N PRO A 91 4.70 -14.14 -10.90
CA PRO A 91 5.12 -13.61 -12.20
C PRO A 91 6.43 -12.82 -12.10
N ALA A 92 7.20 -12.80 -13.20
CA ALA A 92 8.41 -11.99 -13.28
C ALA A 92 8.06 -10.50 -13.23
N VAL A 93 8.73 -9.75 -12.34
CA VAL A 93 8.46 -8.33 -12.10
C VAL A 93 9.61 -7.44 -12.54
N VAL A 94 9.30 -6.19 -12.88
CA VAL A 94 10.30 -5.13 -13.10
C VAL A 94 10.46 -4.35 -11.78
N ALA A 95 11.42 -4.74 -10.95
CA ALA A 95 11.68 -4.12 -9.65
C ALA A 95 12.52 -2.84 -9.79
N ALA A 96 12.07 -1.88 -10.61
CA ALA A 96 12.74 -0.61 -10.86
C ALA A 96 11.92 0.57 -10.29
N GLY A 97 12.61 1.54 -9.69
CA GLY A 97 11.97 2.71 -9.09
C GLY A 97 10.96 2.32 -7.99
N GLN A 98 9.69 2.63 -8.21
CA GLN A 98 8.59 2.25 -7.32
C GLN A 98 7.93 0.92 -7.71
N GLY A 99 8.36 0.29 -8.82
CA GLY A 99 7.83 -0.97 -9.32
C GLY A 99 8.28 -2.19 -8.53
N GLY A 100 7.77 -3.36 -8.92
CA GLY A 100 8.04 -4.66 -8.32
C GLY A 100 6.76 -5.49 -8.18
N LEU A 101 6.76 -6.43 -7.24
CA LEU A 101 5.56 -7.10 -6.76
C LEU A 101 4.88 -6.18 -5.74
N LEU A 102 3.61 -5.84 -5.97
CA LEU A 102 2.94 -4.75 -5.26
C LEU A 102 1.82 -5.27 -4.34
N ASP A 103 0.55 -5.14 -4.69
CA ASP A 103 -0.51 -5.60 -3.78
C ASP A 103 -0.77 -7.10 -3.86
N VAL A 104 -1.35 -7.63 -2.80
CA VAL A 104 -1.88 -8.99 -2.71
C VAL A 104 -3.24 -8.96 -2.02
N VAL A 105 -4.22 -9.62 -2.63
CA VAL A 105 -5.51 -9.88 -1.99
C VAL A 105 -5.92 -11.33 -2.22
N VAL A 106 -6.59 -11.95 -1.26
CA VAL A 106 -7.23 -13.24 -1.42
C VAL A 106 -8.70 -13.04 -1.83
N HIS A 107 -9.19 -13.91 -2.67
CA HIS A 107 -10.59 -13.88 -3.09
C HIS A 107 -11.54 -14.03 -1.88
N PRO A 108 -12.69 -13.32 -1.82
CA PRO A 108 -13.65 -13.48 -0.72
C PRO A 108 -14.09 -14.93 -0.48
N ASN A 109 -14.20 -15.74 -1.54
CA ASN A 109 -14.52 -17.16 -1.47
C ASN A 109 -13.26 -18.05 -1.57
N PHE A 110 -12.14 -17.62 -0.98
CA PHE A 110 -10.85 -18.34 -1.06
C PHE A 110 -10.94 -19.79 -0.59
N ALA A 111 -11.73 -20.08 0.42
CA ALA A 111 -11.91 -21.44 0.93
C ALA A 111 -12.36 -22.44 -0.16
N GLN A 112 -13.14 -21.97 -1.14
CA GLN A 112 -13.67 -22.77 -2.25
C GLN A 112 -12.76 -22.73 -3.49
N ASN A 113 -12.25 -21.54 -3.87
CA ASN A 113 -11.59 -21.35 -5.15
C ASN A 113 -10.06 -21.18 -5.07
N ARG A 114 -9.52 -20.90 -3.86
CA ARG A 114 -8.09 -20.72 -3.60
C ARG A 114 -7.43 -19.57 -4.39
N TYR A 115 -8.22 -18.67 -4.98
CA TYR A 115 -7.67 -17.58 -5.78
C TYR A 115 -6.96 -16.52 -4.94
N VAL A 116 -5.78 -16.14 -5.42
CA VAL A 116 -4.97 -15.00 -4.97
C VAL A 116 -4.77 -14.07 -6.16
N TYR A 117 -4.89 -12.79 -5.92
CA TYR A 117 -4.68 -11.74 -6.90
C TYR A 117 -3.46 -10.92 -6.51
N LEU A 118 -2.60 -10.67 -7.48
CA LEU A 118 -1.38 -9.89 -7.33
C LEU A 118 -1.37 -8.75 -8.33
N THR A 119 -0.98 -7.57 -7.91
CA THR A 119 -0.56 -6.53 -8.84
C THR A 119 0.96 -6.44 -8.88
N TYR A 120 1.48 -6.10 -10.05
CA TYR A 120 2.92 -5.99 -10.22
C TYR A 120 3.27 -5.10 -11.42
N SER A 121 4.51 -4.64 -11.46
CA SER A 121 5.06 -3.96 -12.63
C SER A 121 5.54 -4.98 -13.65
N LYS A 122 4.78 -5.10 -14.75
CA LYS A 122 5.05 -6.01 -15.87
C LYS A 122 5.91 -5.35 -16.92
N GLN A 123 6.90 -6.08 -17.44
CA GLN A 123 7.69 -5.66 -18.60
C GLN A 123 6.80 -5.61 -19.85
N VAL A 124 6.83 -4.49 -20.54
CA VAL A 124 6.19 -4.30 -21.85
C VAL A 124 7.16 -3.59 -22.80
N SER A 125 6.81 -3.51 -24.08
CA SER A 125 7.61 -2.71 -25.04
C SER A 125 7.69 -1.25 -24.59
N GLY A 126 8.89 -0.72 -24.48
CA GLY A 126 9.16 0.64 -24.05
C GLY A 126 9.11 0.89 -22.52
N GLY A 127 9.09 -0.14 -21.68
CA GLY A 127 9.16 0.03 -20.22
C GLY A 127 8.37 -0.98 -19.41
N SER A 128 7.66 -0.51 -18.42
CA SER A 128 6.82 -1.36 -17.57
C SER A 128 5.45 -0.75 -17.33
N THR A 129 4.46 -1.57 -17.06
CA THR A 129 3.09 -1.15 -16.73
C THR A 129 2.55 -1.91 -15.54
N THR A 130 1.44 -1.46 -14.97
CA THR A 130 0.74 -2.20 -13.91
C THR A 130 -0.06 -3.34 -14.52
N ALA A 131 0.12 -4.54 -13.99
CA ALA A 131 -0.65 -5.73 -14.38
C ALA A 131 -1.33 -6.37 -13.17
N LEU A 132 -2.43 -7.05 -13.43
CA LEU A 132 -3.21 -7.85 -12.47
C LEU A 132 -3.07 -9.32 -12.83
N HIS A 133 -2.51 -10.09 -11.91
CA HIS A 133 -2.31 -11.53 -12.02
C HIS A 133 -3.24 -12.26 -11.07
N ARG A 134 -3.87 -13.35 -11.54
CA ARG A 134 -4.69 -14.24 -10.71
C ARG A 134 -4.10 -15.65 -10.77
N ALA A 135 -3.98 -16.29 -9.62
CA ALA A 135 -3.50 -17.67 -9.50
C ALA A 135 -4.21 -18.39 -8.35
N LYS A 136 -4.10 -19.70 -8.27
CA LYS A 136 -4.54 -20.49 -7.11
C LYS A 136 -3.37 -20.74 -6.18
N LEU A 137 -3.55 -20.55 -4.88
CA LEU A 137 -2.57 -20.92 -3.86
C LEU A 137 -2.79 -22.40 -3.45
N VAL A 138 -1.85 -23.26 -3.80
CA VAL A 138 -1.89 -24.70 -3.50
C VAL A 138 -0.51 -25.13 -3.00
N ASN A 139 -0.42 -25.74 -1.82
CA ASN A 139 0.83 -26.24 -1.24
C ASN A 139 1.99 -25.24 -1.28
N ASP A 140 1.73 -24.01 -0.87
CA ASP A 140 2.71 -22.91 -0.83
C ASP A 140 3.27 -22.52 -2.23
N ALA A 141 2.52 -22.81 -3.29
CA ALA A 141 2.81 -22.43 -4.66
C ALA A 141 1.60 -21.76 -5.32
N LEU A 142 1.86 -20.79 -6.19
CA LEU A 142 0.87 -20.26 -7.11
C LEU A 142 0.84 -21.12 -8.36
N VAL A 143 -0.32 -21.68 -8.66
CA VAL A 143 -0.58 -22.51 -9.85
C VAL A 143 -1.68 -21.91 -10.70
N GLU A 144 -1.79 -22.33 -11.96
CA GLU A 144 -2.78 -21.83 -12.92
C GLU A 144 -2.75 -20.30 -13.03
N GLY A 145 -1.54 -19.71 -12.90
CA GLY A 145 -1.37 -18.26 -12.90
C GLY A 145 -1.55 -17.66 -14.30
N GLN A 146 -2.29 -16.55 -14.36
CA GLN A 146 -2.48 -15.79 -15.60
C GLN A 146 -2.67 -14.31 -15.32
N ASP A 147 -2.21 -13.47 -16.24
CA ASP A 147 -2.54 -12.05 -16.21
C ASP A 147 -3.95 -11.87 -16.76
N ILE A 148 -4.85 -11.40 -15.91
CA ILE A 148 -6.24 -11.15 -16.26
C ILE A 148 -6.49 -9.71 -16.68
N PHE A 149 -5.53 -8.81 -16.43
CA PHE A 149 -5.55 -7.44 -16.91
C PHE A 149 -4.12 -6.87 -17.01
N VAL A 150 -3.88 -6.07 -18.05
CA VAL A 150 -2.63 -5.33 -18.23
C VAL A 150 -2.99 -3.89 -18.60
N ALA A 151 -2.58 -2.93 -17.78
CA ALA A 151 -2.91 -1.53 -18.00
C ALA A 151 -2.17 -0.97 -19.22
N ASP A 152 -2.88 -0.20 -20.03
CA ASP A 152 -2.29 0.59 -21.11
C ASP A 152 -1.78 1.90 -20.50
N THR A 153 -0.51 1.88 -20.07
CA THR A 153 0.17 3.04 -19.50
C THR A 153 1.58 3.17 -20.03
N ARG A 154 2.07 4.40 -20.07
CA ARG A 154 3.45 4.73 -20.47
C ARG A 154 4.04 5.70 -19.44
N GLY A 155 5.36 5.75 -19.34
CA GLY A 155 6.01 6.71 -18.45
C GLY A 155 7.17 6.13 -17.64
N ARG A 156 7.52 6.84 -16.58
CA ARG A 156 8.66 6.54 -15.71
C ARG A 156 8.36 5.33 -14.81
N PRO A 157 9.38 4.71 -14.18
CA PRO A 157 9.20 3.57 -13.28
C PRO A 157 8.68 4.01 -11.89
N GLY A 158 7.60 4.77 -11.87
CA GLY A 158 6.92 5.24 -10.67
C GLY A 158 5.42 5.40 -10.87
N HIS A 159 4.71 5.76 -9.80
CA HIS A 159 3.26 5.94 -9.75
C HIS A 159 2.49 4.79 -10.43
N PHE A 160 2.68 3.59 -9.91
CA PHE A 160 1.98 2.40 -10.42
C PHE A 160 0.54 2.29 -9.88
N GLY A 161 0.18 3.02 -8.82
CA GLY A 161 -1.06 2.79 -8.06
C GLY A 161 -1.06 1.40 -7.43
N SER A 162 -1.73 0.44 -8.08
CA SER A 162 -1.65 -1.01 -7.83
C SER A 162 -2.49 -1.56 -6.68
N ARG A 163 -3.22 -0.76 -5.93
CA ARG A 163 -4.05 -1.24 -4.82
C ARG A 163 -5.30 -1.94 -5.34
N LEU A 164 -5.70 -3.03 -4.67
CA LEU A 164 -6.86 -3.86 -5.00
C LEU A 164 -7.90 -3.84 -3.87
N ALA A 165 -9.18 -3.86 -4.24
CA ALA A 165 -10.27 -4.04 -3.28
C ALA A 165 -11.47 -4.73 -3.94
N PHE A 166 -11.97 -5.83 -3.35
CA PHE A 166 -13.22 -6.46 -3.75
C PHE A 166 -14.43 -5.71 -3.16
N ASP A 167 -15.54 -5.67 -3.89
CA ASP A 167 -16.81 -5.13 -3.40
C ASP A 167 -17.74 -6.18 -2.78
N GLY A 168 -17.34 -7.45 -2.82
CA GLY A 168 -18.16 -8.57 -2.38
C GLY A 168 -19.38 -8.88 -3.27
N LYS A 169 -19.49 -8.22 -4.43
CA LYS A 169 -20.58 -8.38 -5.41
C LYS A 169 -20.10 -8.90 -6.76
N GLY A 170 -18.87 -9.43 -6.81
CA GLY A 170 -18.26 -9.96 -8.02
C GLY A 170 -17.39 -8.96 -8.78
N HIS A 171 -17.10 -7.79 -8.20
CA HIS A 171 -16.21 -6.82 -8.80
C HIS A 171 -14.93 -6.63 -7.99
N LEU A 172 -13.87 -6.29 -8.72
CA LEU A 172 -12.57 -5.93 -8.19
C LEU A 172 -12.21 -4.53 -8.67
N PHE A 173 -11.98 -3.62 -7.71
CA PHE A 173 -11.41 -2.32 -7.98
C PHE A 173 -9.90 -2.39 -7.98
N MET A 174 -9.26 -1.63 -8.89
CA MET A 174 -7.82 -1.55 -9.04
C MET A 174 -7.39 -0.11 -9.30
N THR A 175 -6.33 0.35 -8.65
CA THR A 175 -5.78 1.68 -8.89
C THR A 175 -4.60 1.63 -9.87
N VAL A 176 -4.50 2.64 -10.72
CA VAL A 176 -3.38 2.87 -11.64
C VAL A 176 -2.96 4.33 -11.54
N GLY A 177 -1.67 4.59 -11.28
CA GLY A 177 -1.15 5.94 -11.19
C GLY A 177 -0.86 6.57 -12.55
N ASP A 178 -0.52 7.86 -12.55
CA ASP A 178 -0.23 8.66 -13.74
C ASP A 178 1.15 8.35 -14.37
N ARG A 179 1.92 7.40 -13.80
CA ARG A 179 3.25 6.96 -14.25
C ARG A 179 4.28 8.10 -14.24
N GLN A 180 4.13 9.02 -13.29
CA GLN A 180 4.97 10.22 -13.15
C GLN A 180 4.99 11.08 -14.42
N ALA A 181 3.87 11.17 -15.12
CA ALA A 181 3.70 12.13 -16.20
C ALA A 181 3.91 13.56 -15.66
N PRO A 182 4.71 14.41 -16.33
CA PRO A 182 4.98 15.75 -15.84
C PRO A 182 3.71 16.60 -15.73
N PRO A 183 3.41 17.24 -14.59
CA PRO A 183 2.27 18.11 -14.43
C PRO A 183 2.64 19.55 -14.89
N GLU A 184 2.83 19.72 -16.19
CA GLU A 184 3.27 20.98 -16.82
C GLU A 184 2.61 21.16 -18.21
N GLY A 185 2.64 22.40 -18.71
CA GLY A 185 2.02 22.74 -19.99
C GLY A 185 0.50 22.79 -19.94
N ASP A 186 -0.16 22.13 -20.89
CA ASP A 186 -1.63 22.01 -20.93
C ASP A 186 -2.11 20.94 -19.94
N LEU A 187 -2.40 21.33 -18.71
CA LEU A 187 -2.81 20.42 -17.65
C LEU A 187 -4.08 19.61 -17.97
N PRO A 188 -5.12 20.16 -18.65
CA PRO A 188 -6.26 19.38 -19.15
C PRO A 188 -5.89 18.26 -20.13
N ALA A 189 -4.79 18.37 -20.87
CA ALA A 189 -4.31 17.32 -21.79
C ALA A 189 -3.43 16.27 -21.10
N HIS A 190 -3.22 16.36 -19.78
CA HIS A 190 -2.43 15.39 -19.03
C HIS A 190 -3.04 13.99 -19.07
N PRO A 191 -2.25 12.88 -19.15
CA PRO A 191 -2.77 11.51 -19.26
C PRO A 191 -3.78 11.10 -18.18
N ALA A 192 -3.70 11.68 -16.96
CA ALA A 192 -4.68 11.42 -15.91
C ALA A 192 -6.09 11.92 -16.28
N GLN A 193 -6.20 12.94 -17.15
CA GLN A 193 -7.46 13.50 -17.68
C GLN A 193 -7.93 12.79 -18.95
N ASP A 194 -7.06 12.05 -19.64
CA ASP A 194 -7.36 11.34 -20.89
C ASP A 194 -8.00 9.98 -20.60
N LEU A 195 -9.23 9.78 -21.06
CA LEU A 195 -9.97 8.52 -20.91
C LEU A 195 -9.50 7.40 -21.85
N SER A 196 -8.66 7.70 -22.85
CA SER A 196 -8.13 6.70 -23.78
C SER A 196 -6.97 5.87 -23.22
N THR A 197 -6.49 6.20 -22.02
CA THR A 197 -5.40 5.53 -21.32
C THR A 197 -5.80 5.17 -19.89
N HIS A 198 -5.08 4.22 -19.26
CA HIS A 198 -5.29 3.85 -17.85
C HIS A 198 -4.46 4.69 -16.86
N GLN A 199 -3.69 5.68 -17.30
CA GLN A 199 -2.87 6.53 -16.41
C GLN A 199 -3.75 7.42 -15.52
N GLY A 200 -3.53 7.34 -14.20
CA GLY A 200 -4.27 8.14 -13.22
C GLY A 200 -5.75 7.76 -13.11
N LYS A 201 -6.04 6.46 -12.94
CA LYS A 201 -7.40 5.91 -12.93
C LYS A 201 -7.65 5.00 -11.71
N VAL A 202 -8.90 4.94 -11.29
CA VAL A 202 -9.44 3.78 -10.60
C VAL A 202 -10.24 2.97 -11.61
N LEU A 203 -9.99 1.68 -11.68
CA LEU A 203 -10.64 0.74 -12.59
C LEU A 203 -11.61 -0.14 -11.81
N ARG A 204 -12.71 -0.57 -12.46
CA ARG A 204 -13.59 -1.63 -11.95
C ARG A 204 -13.66 -2.76 -12.96
N LEU A 205 -13.30 -3.95 -12.53
CA LEU A 205 -13.26 -5.17 -13.31
C LEU A 205 -14.15 -6.24 -12.66
N MET A 206 -14.56 -7.22 -13.44
CA MET A 206 -15.04 -8.49 -12.87
C MET A 206 -13.85 -9.27 -12.27
N GLU A 207 -14.13 -10.27 -11.42
CA GLU A 207 -13.11 -11.11 -10.80
C GLU A 207 -12.25 -11.92 -11.79
N ASP A 208 -12.71 -12.06 -13.04
CA ASP A 208 -11.97 -12.69 -14.13
C ASP A 208 -11.20 -11.70 -15.03
N GLY A 209 -11.24 -10.41 -14.68
CA GLY A 209 -10.59 -9.34 -15.44
C GLY A 209 -11.44 -8.75 -16.57
N THR A 210 -12.65 -9.28 -16.82
CA THR A 210 -13.56 -8.73 -17.84
C THR A 210 -14.20 -7.42 -17.36
N VAL A 211 -14.77 -6.67 -18.32
CA VAL A 211 -15.37 -5.36 -18.04
C VAL A 211 -16.82 -5.52 -17.59
N PRO A 212 -17.22 -4.97 -16.44
CA PRO A 212 -18.62 -4.87 -16.04
C PRO A 212 -19.43 -4.02 -17.05
N LYS A 213 -20.61 -4.50 -17.47
CA LYS A 213 -21.43 -3.83 -18.48
C LYS A 213 -21.99 -2.49 -18.00
N ASP A 214 -22.08 -2.27 -16.71
CA ASP A 214 -22.59 -1.06 -16.05
C ASP A 214 -21.48 -0.09 -15.62
N ASN A 215 -20.25 -0.25 -16.12
CA ASN A 215 -19.19 0.73 -15.93
C ASN A 215 -19.54 2.06 -16.64
N PRO A 216 -19.15 3.21 -16.05
CA PRO A 216 -19.63 4.53 -16.50
C PRO A 216 -19.20 4.93 -17.91
N PHE A 217 -18.16 4.31 -18.44
CA PHE A 217 -17.62 4.64 -19.77
C PHE A 217 -17.82 3.56 -20.82
N VAL A 218 -18.57 2.48 -20.51
CA VAL A 218 -18.94 1.46 -21.50
C VAL A 218 -19.74 2.10 -22.64
N GLY A 219 -19.35 1.81 -23.89
CA GLY A 219 -19.98 2.36 -25.09
C GLY A 219 -19.56 3.79 -25.43
N ARG A 220 -18.76 4.48 -24.61
CA ARG A 220 -18.22 5.81 -24.92
C ARG A 220 -17.02 5.70 -25.85
N SER A 221 -17.16 6.25 -27.07
CA SER A 221 -16.04 6.30 -28.01
C SER A 221 -14.83 7.05 -27.44
N GLY A 222 -13.62 6.50 -27.63
CA GLY A 222 -12.37 7.09 -27.14
C GLY A 222 -12.11 6.92 -25.65
N ALA A 223 -12.96 6.19 -24.91
CA ALA A 223 -12.74 5.89 -23.50
C ALA A 223 -12.50 4.40 -23.26
N LYS A 224 -11.61 4.08 -22.33
CA LYS A 224 -11.40 2.70 -21.83
C LYS A 224 -12.59 2.29 -20.96
N PRO A 225 -13.27 1.19 -21.26
CA PRO A 225 -14.50 0.80 -20.56
C PRO A 225 -14.24 0.29 -19.12
N GLU A 226 -13.02 -0.05 -18.77
CA GLU A 226 -12.62 -0.47 -17.42
C GLU A 226 -12.61 0.69 -16.43
N ILE A 227 -12.56 1.93 -16.89
CA ILE A 227 -12.43 3.12 -16.04
C ILE A 227 -13.68 3.28 -15.18
N TRP A 228 -13.46 3.40 -13.85
CA TRP A 228 -14.46 3.79 -12.87
C TRP A 228 -14.41 5.29 -12.58
N SER A 229 -13.19 5.83 -12.33
CA SER A 229 -12.94 7.26 -12.14
C SER A 229 -11.57 7.65 -12.70
N TYR A 230 -11.33 8.94 -12.85
CA TYR A 230 -10.13 9.48 -13.50
C TYR A 230 -9.63 10.75 -12.83
N GLY A 231 -8.50 11.30 -13.30
CA GLY A 231 -7.91 12.48 -12.71
C GLY A 231 -7.18 12.21 -11.39
N HIS A 232 -6.60 11.03 -11.25
CA HIS A 232 -5.80 10.63 -10.09
C HIS A 232 -4.30 10.77 -10.36
N ARG A 233 -3.50 11.03 -9.31
CA ARG A 233 -2.04 11.07 -9.40
C ARG A 233 -1.42 9.69 -9.13
N ASN A 234 -1.49 9.22 -7.91
CA ASN A 234 -0.91 7.94 -7.50
C ASN A 234 -1.68 7.34 -6.31
N PRO A 235 -2.85 6.76 -6.53
CA PRO A 235 -3.63 6.15 -5.46
C PRO A 235 -2.96 4.87 -4.95
N GLN A 236 -2.55 4.87 -3.66
CA GLN A 236 -1.87 3.75 -3.02
C GLN A 236 -2.68 3.09 -1.91
N GLY A 237 -3.78 3.67 -1.50
CA GLY A 237 -4.77 3.06 -0.63
C GLY A 237 -6.10 2.93 -1.36
N LEU A 238 -6.80 1.81 -1.16
CA LEU A 238 -8.12 1.55 -1.73
C LEU A 238 -8.89 0.61 -0.82
N VAL A 239 -10.13 0.93 -0.52
CA VAL A 239 -11.01 0.07 0.26
C VAL A 239 -12.46 0.29 -0.18
N VAL A 240 -13.23 -0.79 -0.25
CA VAL A 240 -14.69 -0.72 -0.32
C VAL A 240 -15.22 -0.79 1.10
N HIS A 241 -15.98 0.21 1.52
CA HIS A 241 -16.54 0.26 2.86
C HIS A 241 -17.53 -0.91 3.06
N PRO A 242 -17.31 -1.82 4.00
CA PRO A 242 -18.01 -3.10 4.07
C PRO A 242 -19.51 -2.98 4.34
N THR A 243 -19.95 -1.88 4.93
CA THR A 243 -21.38 -1.65 5.25
C THR A 243 -22.09 -0.83 4.18
N THR A 244 -21.44 0.22 3.66
CA THR A 244 -22.08 1.17 2.73
C THR A 244 -21.82 0.84 1.26
N GLY A 245 -20.76 0.05 0.95
CA GLY A 245 -20.29 -0.19 -0.40
C GLY A 245 -19.55 1.00 -1.03
N ALA A 246 -19.36 2.10 -0.30
CA ALA A 246 -18.64 3.26 -0.78
C ALA A 246 -17.16 2.95 -1.00
N VAL A 247 -16.63 3.37 -2.13
CA VAL A 247 -15.21 3.19 -2.48
C VAL A 247 -14.40 4.37 -1.98
N TRP A 248 -13.37 4.12 -1.19
CA TRP A 248 -12.47 5.13 -0.67
C TRP A 248 -11.05 4.86 -1.16
N ALA A 249 -10.33 5.92 -1.53
CA ALA A 249 -8.94 5.84 -1.93
C ALA A 249 -8.11 6.94 -1.26
N THR A 250 -6.84 6.62 -0.95
CA THR A 250 -5.84 7.63 -0.63
C THR A 250 -4.84 7.73 -1.76
N GLU A 251 -4.42 8.94 -2.08
CA GLU A 251 -3.42 9.18 -3.11
C GLU A 251 -2.36 10.19 -2.72
N HIS A 252 -1.18 10.03 -3.30
CA HIS A 252 -0.08 10.95 -3.12
C HIS A 252 -0.32 12.24 -3.90
N GLY A 253 -0.28 13.37 -3.22
CA GLY A 253 -0.03 14.66 -3.84
C GLY A 253 1.43 14.81 -4.31
N PRO A 254 1.79 15.96 -4.88
CA PRO A 254 3.19 16.34 -5.11
C PRO A 254 3.87 16.69 -3.77
N GLN A 255 4.59 17.79 -3.67
CA GLN A 255 5.09 18.24 -2.38
C GLN A 255 3.95 18.92 -1.59
N GLY A 256 3.31 18.16 -0.69
CA GLY A 256 2.04 18.50 -0.04
C GLY A 256 0.82 17.95 -0.79
N GLY A 257 -0.35 17.95 -0.14
CA GLY A 257 -1.63 17.65 -0.77
C GLY A 257 -1.90 16.17 -1.04
N ASP A 258 -1.46 15.26 -0.18
CA ASP A 258 -2.01 13.90 -0.17
C ASP A 258 -3.50 13.95 0.16
N GLU A 259 -4.29 13.04 -0.41
CA GLU A 259 -5.74 13.10 -0.35
C GLU A 259 -6.38 11.80 0.14
N LEU A 260 -7.52 11.92 0.81
CA LEU A 260 -8.51 10.87 0.96
C LEU A 260 -9.74 11.23 0.12
N ASN A 261 -10.08 10.37 -0.80
CA ASN A 261 -11.16 10.56 -1.77
C ASN A 261 -12.28 9.53 -1.57
N LEU A 262 -13.54 9.98 -1.63
CA LEU A 262 -14.70 9.12 -1.88
C LEU A 262 -14.82 8.93 -3.39
N VAL A 263 -14.57 7.71 -3.87
CA VAL A 263 -14.43 7.43 -5.30
C VAL A 263 -15.74 6.98 -5.92
N GLU A 264 -16.32 7.81 -6.78
CA GLU A 264 -17.62 7.60 -7.42
C GLU A 264 -17.48 7.35 -8.92
N ALA A 265 -18.47 6.65 -9.48
CA ALA A 265 -18.52 6.28 -10.89
C ALA A 265 -18.52 7.52 -11.83
N GLY A 266 -17.63 7.50 -12.83
CA GLY A 266 -17.57 8.53 -13.86
C GLY A 266 -16.98 9.87 -13.44
N LYS A 267 -16.55 10.01 -12.17
CA LYS A 267 -16.08 11.27 -11.60
C LYS A 267 -14.61 11.56 -11.89
N ASN A 268 -14.28 12.86 -12.00
CA ASN A 268 -12.94 13.41 -12.22
C ASN A 268 -12.38 13.95 -10.89
N TYR A 269 -11.22 13.48 -10.47
CA TYR A 269 -10.53 13.90 -9.22
C TYR A 269 -9.48 14.98 -9.45
N GLY A 270 -9.41 15.52 -10.66
CA GLY A 270 -8.82 16.81 -10.97
C GLY A 270 -7.32 16.84 -11.23
N TRP A 271 -6.55 15.82 -10.85
CA TRP A 271 -5.10 15.83 -11.11
C TRP A 271 -4.79 15.91 -12.61
N PRO A 272 -3.83 16.78 -13.05
CA PRO A 272 -3.11 17.81 -12.30
C PRO A 272 -3.76 19.22 -12.37
N VAL A 273 -4.96 19.36 -12.88
CA VAL A 273 -5.63 20.67 -13.10
C VAL A 273 -5.89 21.38 -11.77
N VAL A 274 -6.32 20.61 -10.77
CA VAL A 274 -6.51 21.09 -9.39
C VAL A 274 -5.70 20.24 -8.42
N GLY A 275 -5.41 20.78 -7.22
CA GLY A 275 -4.68 20.09 -6.16
C GLY A 275 -4.17 21.06 -5.09
N PHE A 276 -3.49 20.50 -4.06
CA PHE A 276 -3.07 21.24 -2.87
C PHE A 276 -1.56 21.36 -2.69
N GLY A 277 -0.76 20.70 -3.54
CA GLY A 277 0.68 20.67 -3.44
C GLY A 277 1.39 21.53 -4.49
N VAL A 278 2.70 21.51 -4.43
CA VAL A 278 3.60 22.21 -5.37
C VAL A 278 4.60 21.25 -5.97
N ASN A 279 5.27 21.62 -7.05
CA ASN A 279 6.36 20.82 -7.64
C ASN A 279 7.50 20.61 -6.63
N TYR A 280 8.10 19.43 -6.67
CA TYR A 280 9.32 19.15 -5.91
C TYR A 280 10.47 20.08 -6.32
N GLY A 281 11.37 20.34 -5.39
CA GLY A 281 12.52 21.22 -5.59
C GLY A 281 12.16 22.69 -5.35
N PRO A 282 12.06 23.55 -6.37
CA PRO A 282 11.88 25.00 -6.17
C PRO A 282 10.47 25.39 -5.66
N GLY A 283 9.55 24.44 -5.47
CA GLY A 283 8.21 24.70 -4.94
C GLY A 283 7.30 25.50 -5.89
N LYS A 284 7.52 25.42 -7.21
CA LYS A 284 6.63 26.06 -8.19
C LYS A 284 5.20 25.51 -8.07
N ALA A 285 4.22 26.39 -8.12
CA ALA A 285 2.82 26.02 -8.23
C ALA A 285 2.60 25.13 -9.48
N ILE A 286 1.76 24.11 -9.34
CA ILE A 286 1.27 23.26 -10.44
C ILE A 286 -0.10 23.80 -10.85
N HIS A 287 -0.98 23.90 -9.88
CA HIS A 287 -2.39 24.21 -10.05
C HIS A 287 -2.65 25.73 -9.91
N ALA A 288 -3.61 26.24 -10.64
CA ALA A 288 -4.12 27.59 -10.43
C ALA A 288 -5.16 27.65 -9.29
N SER A 289 -5.76 26.51 -8.93
CA SER A 289 -6.80 26.40 -7.91
C SER A 289 -6.77 25.03 -7.25
N THR A 290 -7.38 24.93 -6.06
CA THR A 290 -7.64 23.65 -5.38
C THR A 290 -8.96 23.01 -5.80
N MET A 291 -9.81 23.73 -6.55
CA MET A 291 -11.13 23.28 -7.01
C MET A 291 -11.44 23.80 -8.40
N ALA A 292 -12.22 23.03 -9.17
CA ALA A 292 -12.77 23.46 -10.45
C ALA A 292 -14.13 22.79 -10.69
N PRO A 293 -15.02 23.41 -11.48
CA PRO A 293 -16.29 22.80 -11.88
C PRO A 293 -16.10 21.46 -12.58
N GLY A 294 -16.89 20.44 -12.20
CA GLY A 294 -16.83 19.10 -12.76
C GLY A 294 -15.70 18.22 -12.21
N MET A 295 -14.97 18.71 -11.20
CA MET A 295 -13.92 17.96 -10.50
C MET A 295 -14.33 17.76 -9.04
N GLU A 296 -14.13 16.54 -8.53
CA GLU A 296 -14.49 16.18 -7.16
C GLU A 296 -13.44 16.66 -6.16
N ASN A 297 -13.91 17.14 -5.01
CA ASN A 297 -13.04 17.59 -3.94
C ASN A 297 -12.64 16.43 -3.04
N ALA A 298 -11.38 16.40 -2.63
CA ALA A 298 -10.91 15.49 -1.58
C ALA A 298 -11.73 15.65 -0.30
N LYS A 299 -11.97 14.54 0.39
CA LYS A 299 -12.71 14.52 1.67
C LYS A 299 -11.80 14.82 2.86
N HIS A 300 -10.50 14.59 2.69
CA HIS A 300 -9.45 15.05 3.60
C HIS A 300 -8.15 15.28 2.82
N VAL A 301 -7.38 16.28 3.25
CA VAL A 301 -6.10 16.65 2.62
C VAL A 301 -5.03 16.75 3.69
N TRP A 302 -3.87 16.14 3.42
CA TRP A 302 -2.68 16.27 4.28
C TRP A 302 -1.69 17.29 3.70
N VAL A 303 -1.51 18.39 4.44
CA VAL A 303 -0.45 19.39 4.20
C VAL A 303 0.27 19.64 5.52
N PRO A 304 1.53 19.22 5.66
CA PRO A 304 2.37 18.52 4.66
C PRO A 304 1.92 17.09 4.38
N SER A 305 2.30 16.56 3.22
CA SER A 305 2.06 15.17 2.83
C SER A 305 2.61 14.18 3.85
N ILE A 306 1.88 13.10 4.08
CA ILE A 306 2.33 11.95 4.89
C ILE A 306 2.85 10.80 4.01
N ALA A 307 2.77 10.92 2.69
CA ALA A 307 2.96 9.88 1.70
C ALA A 307 2.05 8.69 2.00
N THR A 308 0.75 8.88 1.77
CA THR A 308 -0.31 7.90 2.07
C THR A 308 -0.05 6.55 1.41
N SER A 309 -0.41 5.45 2.09
CA SER A 309 -0.16 4.09 1.62
C SER A 309 -1.38 3.20 1.77
N GLY A 310 -1.31 2.07 2.47
CA GLY A 310 -2.46 1.20 2.70
C GLY A 310 -3.64 1.89 3.37
N LEU A 311 -4.84 1.43 3.06
CA LEU A 311 -6.11 1.98 3.54
C LEU A 311 -7.04 0.84 3.99
N MET A 312 -7.69 1.00 5.13
CA MET A 312 -8.72 0.06 5.60
C MET A 312 -9.86 0.79 6.32
N VAL A 313 -11.02 0.16 6.39
CA VAL A 313 -12.12 0.49 7.31
C VAL A 313 -12.10 -0.50 8.45
N TYR A 314 -12.12 -0.03 9.68
CA TYR A 314 -12.13 -0.90 10.84
C TYR A 314 -13.55 -1.37 11.18
N THR A 315 -13.73 -2.70 11.30
CA THR A 315 -15.02 -3.32 11.65
C THR A 315 -14.92 -4.26 12.84
N GLY A 316 -13.71 -4.45 13.38
CA GLY A 316 -13.41 -5.38 14.47
C GLY A 316 -14.01 -4.96 15.83
N ASP A 317 -13.98 -5.89 16.78
CA ASP A 317 -14.52 -5.68 18.14
C ASP A 317 -13.43 -5.34 19.19
N LYS A 318 -12.15 -5.45 18.83
CA LYS A 318 -11.05 -5.15 19.76
C LYS A 318 -10.99 -3.68 20.13
N PHE A 319 -11.41 -2.80 19.25
CA PHE A 319 -11.47 -1.36 19.45
C PHE A 319 -12.87 -0.83 19.09
N PRO A 320 -13.88 -1.01 19.98
CA PRO A 320 -15.27 -0.71 19.64
C PRO A 320 -15.52 0.73 19.15
N ALA A 321 -14.84 1.72 19.77
CA ALA A 321 -14.99 3.12 19.36
C ALA A 321 -14.22 3.49 18.06
N TRP A 322 -13.50 2.56 17.46
CA TRP A 322 -12.87 2.72 16.14
C TRP A 322 -13.74 2.17 15.00
N LYS A 323 -14.84 1.45 15.29
CA LYS A 323 -15.73 0.90 14.24
C LYS A 323 -16.19 1.98 13.28
N GLY A 324 -16.11 1.68 11.98
CA GLY A 324 -16.43 2.60 10.90
C GLY A 324 -15.36 3.65 10.59
N SER A 325 -14.30 3.77 11.41
CA SER A 325 -13.20 4.67 11.10
C SER A 325 -12.34 4.12 9.95
N VAL A 326 -11.80 5.03 9.15
CA VAL A 326 -10.79 4.75 8.12
C VAL A 326 -9.40 4.91 8.71
N PHE A 327 -8.50 3.99 8.34
CA PHE A 327 -7.09 4.00 8.75
C PHE A 327 -6.21 4.09 7.51
N ALA A 328 -5.40 5.13 7.42
CA ALA A 328 -4.46 5.38 6.33
C ALA A 328 -3.02 5.29 6.84
N GLY A 329 -2.20 4.47 6.22
CA GLY A 329 -0.77 4.43 6.50
C GLY A 329 -0.06 5.64 5.92
N GLY A 330 1.02 6.10 6.56
CA GLY A 330 1.89 7.19 6.09
C GLY A 330 3.34 6.76 6.04
N LEU A 331 3.92 6.77 4.84
CA LEU A 331 5.33 6.41 4.62
C LEU A 331 6.27 7.49 5.15
N ALA A 332 6.15 8.73 4.65
CA ALA A 332 6.93 9.86 5.11
C ALA A 332 6.46 10.34 6.49
N GLY A 333 5.16 10.24 6.74
CA GLY A 333 4.55 10.62 8.01
C GLY A 333 4.83 9.66 9.16
N GLN A 334 5.34 8.46 8.90
CA GLN A 334 5.69 7.42 9.90
C GLN A 334 4.60 7.25 10.96
N ARG A 335 3.35 7.07 10.50
CA ARG A 335 2.16 6.99 11.36
C ARG A 335 1.02 6.25 10.66
N VAL A 336 0.01 5.91 11.43
CA VAL A 336 -1.30 5.53 10.94
C VAL A 336 -2.27 6.66 11.27
N ALA A 337 -2.84 7.31 10.26
CA ALA A 337 -3.88 8.30 10.43
C ALA A 337 -5.24 7.60 10.57
N ARG A 338 -5.98 7.85 11.66
CA ARG A 338 -7.35 7.41 11.83
C ARG A 338 -8.30 8.57 11.56
N LEU A 339 -9.23 8.36 10.66
CA LEU A 339 -10.26 9.34 10.32
C LEU A 339 -11.64 8.77 10.67
N THR A 340 -12.48 9.58 11.25
CA THR A 340 -13.92 9.28 11.42
C THR A 340 -14.66 9.67 10.16
N LEU A 341 -15.67 8.87 9.79
CA LEU A 341 -16.55 9.15 8.66
C LEU A 341 -17.94 9.55 9.15
N ASP A 342 -18.51 10.58 8.53
CA ASP A 342 -19.92 10.95 8.64
C ASP A 342 -20.45 11.21 7.22
N GLY A 343 -21.10 10.21 6.63
CA GLY A 343 -21.44 10.21 5.22
C GLY A 343 -20.19 10.35 4.33
N ALA A 344 -20.13 11.42 3.56
CA ALA A 344 -18.99 11.77 2.71
C ALA A 344 -17.91 12.62 3.41
N ARG A 345 -18.13 13.05 4.67
CA ARG A 345 -17.15 13.80 5.44
C ARG A 345 -16.16 12.87 6.11
N ALA A 346 -14.89 13.29 6.14
CA ALA A 346 -13.81 12.55 6.80
C ALA A 346 -12.97 13.51 7.66
N ASP A 347 -12.96 13.29 8.97
CA ASP A 347 -12.24 14.12 9.93
C ASP A 347 -11.08 13.33 10.55
N LEU A 348 -9.87 13.90 10.53
CA LEU A 348 -8.71 13.32 11.20
C LEU A 348 -8.92 13.31 12.71
N ALA A 349 -9.04 12.13 13.29
CA ALA A 349 -9.27 11.93 14.72
C ALA A 349 -7.98 11.65 15.48
N ASP A 350 -7.09 10.81 14.93
CA ASP A 350 -5.84 10.43 15.59
C ASP A 350 -4.69 10.23 14.58
N ASN A 351 -3.49 10.41 15.10
CA ASN A 351 -2.25 9.93 14.48
C ASN A 351 -1.63 8.85 15.39
N LEU A 352 -1.84 7.60 15.03
CA LEU A 352 -1.45 6.42 15.79
C LEU A 352 -0.06 5.91 15.38
N ALA A 353 0.55 5.10 16.24
CA ALA A 353 1.78 4.36 15.94
C ALA A 353 2.90 5.25 15.35
N ARG A 354 3.09 6.43 15.94
CA ARG A 354 4.08 7.41 15.46
C ARG A 354 5.51 6.91 15.64
N ASN A 355 6.37 7.23 14.68
CA ASN A 355 7.81 7.01 14.71
C ASN A 355 8.21 5.51 14.76
N LEU A 356 7.33 4.60 14.36
CA LEU A 356 7.67 3.19 14.21
C LEU A 356 8.47 2.88 12.93
N GLY A 357 8.55 3.83 12.02
CA GLY A 357 9.08 3.68 10.67
C GLY A 357 8.03 3.99 9.60
N ARG A 358 8.40 3.76 8.37
CA ARG A 358 7.52 3.99 7.20
C ARG A 358 6.39 2.97 7.21
N VAL A 359 5.16 3.44 7.32
CA VAL A 359 3.98 2.56 7.28
C VAL A 359 3.61 2.31 5.82
N ARG A 360 3.73 1.08 5.36
CA ARG A 360 3.46 0.68 3.96
C ARG A 360 2.06 0.13 3.75
N ASP A 361 1.54 -0.63 4.70
CA ASP A 361 0.18 -1.16 4.61
C ASP A 361 -0.47 -1.21 5.99
N VAL A 362 -1.79 -1.12 6.01
CA VAL A 362 -2.60 -1.22 7.22
C VAL A 362 -3.78 -2.14 6.91
N ARG A 363 -3.95 -3.20 7.70
CA ARG A 363 -5.02 -4.19 7.50
C ARG A 363 -5.64 -4.58 8.84
N GLN A 364 -6.93 -4.91 8.82
CA GLN A 364 -7.56 -5.58 9.94
C GLN A 364 -7.34 -7.09 9.84
N GLY A 365 -6.83 -7.69 10.92
CA GLY A 365 -6.73 -9.14 11.02
C GLY A 365 -8.06 -9.81 11.32
N PRO A 366 -8.19 -11.13 11.03
CA PRO A 366 -9.38 -11.91 11.38
C PRO A 366 -9.61 -11.98 12.89
N ASP A 367 -8.58 -11.71 13.69
CA ASP A 367 -8.63 -11.59 15.15
C ASP A 367 -9.14 -10.23 15.65
N GLY A 368 -9.45 -9.31 14.73
CA GLY A 368 -9.97 -7.98 15.01
C GLY A 368 -8.91 -6.95 15.42
N PHE A 369 -7.61 -7.28 15.38
CA PHE A 369 -6.54 -6.31 15.59
C PHE A 369 -6.19 -5.56 14.30
N VAL A 370 -5.53 -4.40 14.47
CA VAL A 370 -4.99 -3.60 13.36
C VAL A 370 -3.54 -3.99 13.15
N TYR A 371 -3.21 -4.50 11.97
CA TYR A 371 -1.87 -4.88 11.54
C TYR A 371 -1.26 -3.78 10.70
N VAL A 372 0.02 -3.51 10.93
CA VAL A 372 0.79 -2.45 10.30
C VAL A 372 2.05 -3.04 9.70
N VAL A 373 2.20 -2.91 8.40
CA VAL A 373 3.41 -3.34 7.67
C VAL A 373 4.39 -2.17 7.62
N LEU A 374 5.60 -2.39 8.10
CA LEU A 374 6.66 -1.39 8.07
C LEU A 374 7.58 -1.60 6.87
N ASP A 375 8.06 -0.52 6.27
CA ASP A 375 8.97 -0.52 5.12
C ASP A 375 10.23 0.28 5.46
N ASP A 376 11.34 -0.06 4.81
CA ASP A 376 12.57 0.72 4.84
C ASP A 376 12.98 1.10 3.43
N GLN A 377 13.23 2.39 3.20
CA GLN A 377 13.54 2.91 1.87
C GLN A 377 14.87 2.39 1.32
N GLN A 378 15.80 1.99 2.20
CA GLN A 378 17.11 1.47 1.85
C GLN A 378 17.12 -0.07 1.71
N GLY A 379 15.95 -0.71 1.92
CA GLY A 379 15.81 -2.17 1.83
C GLY A 379 16.36 -2.92 3.02
N LYS A 380 16.49 -2.28 4.19
CA LYS A 380 16.77 -2.99 5.44
C LYS A 380 15.57 -3.85 5.80
N PRO A 381 15.78 -5.04 6.39
CA PRO A 381 14.68 -5.87 6.85
C PRO A 381 13.79 -5.13 7.86
N THR A 382 12.49 -5.25 7.67
CA THR A 382 11.45 -4.67 8.54
C THR A 382 10.44 -5.73 8.94
N GLY A 383 9.44 -5.35 9.74
CA GLY A 383 8.46 -6.28 10.27
C GLY A 383 7.02 -5.82 10.13
N ILE A 384 6.17 -6.69 10.62
CA ILE A 384 4.76 -6.44 10.84
C ILE A 384 4.55 -6.30 12.34
N VAL A 385 3.82 -5.25 12.73
CA VAL A 385 3.36 -5.06 14.09
C VAL A 385 1.84 -5.04 14.13
N ARG A 386 1.23 -5.23 15.30
CA ARG A 386 -0.20 -5.03 15.47
C ARG A 386 -0.50 -4.11 16.66
N LEU A 387 -1.62 -3.44 16.60
CA LEU A 387 -2.15 -2.62 17.68
C LEU A 387 -3.06 -3.50 18.54
N GLU A 388 -2.79 -3.53 19.84
CA GLU A 388 -3.59 -4.24 20.84
C GLU A 388 -4.20 -3.25 21.84
N PRO A 389 -5.49 -3.37 22.20
CA PRO A 389 -6.09 -2.49 23.17
C PRO A 389 -5.52 -2.72 24.57
N VAL A 390 -5.47 -1.66 25.35
CA VAL A 390 -5.16 -1.68 26.77
C VAL A 390 -6.37 -1.12 27.50
N ALA A 391 -6.79 -1.78 28.58
CA ALA A 391 -7.86 -1.29 29.41
C ALA A 391 -7.52 0.12 29.94
N ARG A 392 -8.41 1.09 29.75
CA ARG A 392 -8.28 2.39 30.41
C ARG A 392 -8.48 2.17 31.91
N ARG A 393 -7.51 2.60 32.69
CA ARG A 393 -7.62 2.62 34.16
C ARG A 393 -8.41 3.83 34.59
#